data_1b70fc0929afdcfe264b4e95be0263c3
#
_entry.id   1b70fc0929afdcfe264b4e95be0263c3
#
_cell.length_a   1.000
_cell.length_b   1.000
_cell.length_c   1.000
_cell.angle_alpha   90.00
_cell.angle_beta   90.00
_cell.angle_gamma   90.00
#
_symmetry.space_group_name_H-M   'P 1'
#
loop_
_entity.id
_entity.type
_entity.pdbx_description
1 polymer ?
#
loop_
_entity_poly.entity_id
_entity_poly.type
_entity_poly.pdbx_seq_one_letter_code
_entity_poly.pdbx_strand_id
1 'polypeptide(L)'
;ALYIGITAEYGTPDEQGAAAVLSLVAGPAVTMIALGAAGVAAISPTALAGTLLPLVLGVVLGNLSPFIRGLLVPGINPCIAVVGFALGCGMSVENLITGGPSGILLAVLCIITGILTMLVERLLGGSGKASLASATIAGTATTTPAAVASVDPTYTAQVVANANAQLAAAVVITALVAPAFTGWLDKKLKKKNDNIHSADNE
;
A
#
# COMPACT_ATOMS: atom_id res chain seq x y z
N ALA A 1 4.91 1.07 -0.24
CA ALA A 1 6.11 1.65 0.40
C ALA A 1 5.84 2.01 1.86
N LEU A 2 4.79 2.80 2.16
CA LEU A 2 4.52 3.26 3.55
C LEU A 2 4.25 2.11 4.53
N TYR A 3 3.53 1.07 4.11
CA TYR A 3 3.32 -0.14 4.92
C TYR A 3 4.63 -0.72 5.47
N ILE A 4 5.65 -0.85 4.61
CA ILE A 4 6.96 -1.40 5.00
C ILE A 4 7.59 -0.52 6.08
N GLY A 5 7.54 0.81 5.93
CA GLY A 5 8.08 1.74 6.93
C GLY A 5 7.36 1.63 8.28
N ILE A 6 6.03 1.56 8.27
CA ILE A 6 5.22 1.44 9.50
C ILE A 6 5.46 0.10 10.20
N THR A 7 5.46 -1.01 9.45
CA THR A 7 5.68 -2.34 10.03
C THR A 7 7.14 -2.56 10.44
N ALA A 8 8.11 -1.88 9.84
CA ALA A 8 9.49 -1.89 10.30
C ALA A 8 9.62 -1.26 11.71
N GLU A 9 8.79 -0.28 12.04
CA GLU A 9 8.82 0.40 13.35
C GLU A 9 7.92 -0.28 14.40
N TYR A 10 6.73 -0.71 14.02
CA TYR A 10 5.69 -1.18 14.96
C TYR A 10 5.33 -2.66 14.81
N GLY A 11 5.72 -3.30 13.71
CA GLY A 11 5.32 -4.66 13.34
C GLY A 11 6.28 -5.75 13.76
N THR A 12 5.83 -6.99 13.63
CA THR A 12 6.64 -8.20 13.76
C THR A 12 7.32 -8.55 12.42
N PRO A 13 8.35 -9.41 12.41
CA PRO A 13 8.97 -9.90 11.17
C PRO A 13 7.98 -10.53 10.18
N ASP A 14 6.95 -11.24 10.68
CA ASP A 14 5.91 -11.85 9.86
C ASP A 14 5.02 -10.78 9.20
N GLU A 15 4.63 -9.75 9.97
CA GLU A 15 3.88 -8.60 9.46
C GLU A 15 4.68 -7.83 8.42
N GLN A 16 6.00 -7.71 8.57
CA GLN A 16 6.88 -7.14 7.55
C GLN A 16 6.93 -8.00 6.28
N GLY A 17 6.99 -9.33 6.43
CA GLY A 17 6.97 -10.29 5.32
C GLY A 17 5.69 -10.20 4.48
N ALA A 18 4.56 -9.84 5.07
CA ALA A 18 3.30 -9.62 4.37
C ALA A 18 3.37 -8.47 3.33
N ALA A 19 4.37 -7.62 3.39
CA ALA A 19 4.59 -6.55 2.41
C ALA A 19 4.71 -7.08 0.98
N ALA A 20 5.28 -8.27 0.78
CA ALA A 20 5.40 -8.91 -0.53
C ALA A 20 4.01 -9.21 -1.12
N VAL A 21 3.11 -9.78 -0.32
CA VAL A 21 1.73 -10.10 -0.73
C VAL A 21 0.93 -8.82 -0.97
N LEU A 22 1.05 -7.84 -0.07
CA LEU A 22 0.38 -6.55 -0.23
C LEU A 22 0.85 -5.78 -1.47
N SER A 23 2.14 -5.86 -1.80
CA SER A 23 2.69 -5.24 -3.01
C SER A 23 2.12 -5.88 -4.28
N LEU A 24 1.86 -7.19 -4.26
CA LEU A 24 1.20 -7.89 -5.35
C LEU A 24 -0.26 -7.46 -5.48
N VAL A 25 -1.00 -7.48 -4.37
CA VAL A 25 -2.45 -7.19 -4.36
C VAL A 25 -2.72 -5.71 -4.65
N ALA A 26 -1.92 -4.80 -4.10
CA ALA A 26 -2.07 -3.36 -4.34
C ALA A 26 -1.45 -2.89 -5.66
N GLY A 27 -0.79 -3.78 -6.40
CA GLY A 27 -0.18 -3.47 -7.68
C GLY A 27 -1.19 -3.36 -8.83
N PRO A 28 -0.78 -2.74 -9.95
CA PRO A 28 -1.65 -2.57 -11.11
C PRO A 28 -2.13 -3.88 -11.73
N ALA A 29 -1.38 -4.99 -11.56
CA ALA A 29 -1.72 -6.29 -12.12
C ALA A 29 -3.07 -6.83 -11.61
N VAL A 30 -3.30 -6.81 -10.29
CA VAL A 30 -4.56 -7.29 -9.71
C VAL A 30 -5.72 -6.37 -10.10
N THR A 31 -5.48 -5.06 -10.13
CA THR A 31 -6.48 -4.09 -10.60
C THR A 31 -6.86 -4.35 -12.06
N MET A 32 -5.88 -4.60 -12.93
CA MET A 32 -6.14 -4.94 -14.33
C MET A 32 -6.95 -6.24 -14.46
N ILE A 33 -6.62 -7.28 -13.69
CA ILE A 33 -7.39 -8.53 -13.69
C ILE A 33 -8.84 -8.25 -13.27
N ALA A 34 -9.03 -7.49 -12.20
CA ALA A 34 -10.35 -7.17 -11.67
C ALA A 34 -11.18 -6.34 -12.67
N LEU A 35 -10.60 -5.32 -13.30
CA LEU A 35 -11.26 -4.49 -14.31
C LEU A 35 -11.59 -5.29 -15.57
N GLY A 36 -10.69 -6.17 -16.02
CA GLY A 36 -10.93 -7.06 -17.15
C GLY A 36 -12.03 -8.08 -16.87
N ALA A 37 -12.02 -8.71 -15.69
CA ALA A 37 -13.06 -9.64 -15.28
C ALA A 37 -14.45 -8.98 -15.10
N ALA A 38 -14.45 -7.71 -14.67
CA ALA A 38 -15.67 -6.90 -14.56
C ALA A 38 -16.17 -6.36 -15.93
N GLY A 39 -15.41 -6.55 -17.01
CA GLY A 39 -15.74 -6.01 -18.34
C GLY A 39 -15.65 -4.48 -18.42
N VAL A 40 -14.94 -3.85 -17.47
CA VAL A 40 -14.81 -2.39 -17.40
C VAL A 40 -13.62 -1.89 -18.23
N ALA A 41 -12.61 -2.74 -18.44
CA ALA A 41 -11.43 -2.41 -19.24
C ALA A 41 -11.03 -3.59 -20.14
N ALA A 42 -10.57 -3.30 -21.36
CA ALA A 42 -10.07 -4.28 -22.32
C ALA A 42 -8.59 -4.58 -22.08
N ILE A 43 -8.29 -5.42 -21.09
CA ILE A 43 -6.93 -5.75 -20.70
C ILE A 43 -6.37 -6.91 -21.53
N SER A 44 -5.30 -6.68 -22.29
CA SER A 44 -4.63 -7.72 -23.05
C SER A 44 -3.79 -8.65 -22.16
N PRO A 45 -3.71 -9.96 -22.49
CA PRO A 45 -2.86 -10.90 -21.76
C PRO A 45 -1.37 -10.50 -21.76
N THR A 46 -0.91 -9.88 -22.85
CA THR A 46 0.47 -9.40 -22.98
C THR A 46 0.79 -8.25 -22.02
N ALA A 47 -0.14 -7.31 -21.85
CA ALA A 47 0.00 -6.22 -20.88
C ALA A 47 0.05 -6.77 -19.44
N LEU A 48 -0.83 -7.74 -19.14
CA LEU A 48 -0.83 -8.40 -17.82
C LEU A 48 0.48 -9.15 -17.57
N ALA A 49 0.98 -9.88 -18.57
CA ALA A 49 2.28 -10.56 -18.46
C ALA A 49 3.43 -9.56 -18.21
N GLY A 50 3.42 -8.40 -18.88
CA GLY A 50 4.41 -7.34 -18.67
C GLY A 50 4.42 -6.79 -17.24
N THR A 51 3.28 -6.71 -16.58
CA THR A 51 3.20 -6.25 -15.17
C THR A 51 3.57 -7.33 -14.16
N LEU A 52 3.32 -8.61 -14.47
CA LEU A 52 3.62 -9.74 -13.59
C LEU A 52 5.07 -10.20 -13.69
N LEU A 53 5.69 -10.09 -14.87
CA LEU A 53 7.03 -10.61 -15.12
C LEU A 53 8.11 -10.08 -14.17
N PRO A 54 8.22 -8.76 -13.88
CA PRO A 54 9.20 -8.25 -12.92
C PRO A 54 9.00 -8.80 -11.51
N LEU A 55 7.75 -8.97 -11.10
CA LEU A 55 7.39 -9.53 -9.79
C LEU A 55 7.84 -11.00 -9.69
N VAL A 56 7.46 -11.82 -10.69
CA VAL A 56 7.83 -13.24 -10.73
C VAL A 56 9.35 -13.40 -10.74
N LEU A 57 10.05 -12.61 -11.56
CA LEU A 57 11.51 -12.62 -11.59
C LEU A 57 12.10 -12.22 -10.24
N GLY A 58 11.58 -11.19 -9.58
CA GLY A 58 12.02 -10.77 -8.25
C GLY A 58 11.84 -11.87 -7.20
N VAL A 59 10.68 -12.53 -7.18
CA VAL A 59 10.39 -13.64 -6.28
C VAL A 59 11.32 -14.83 -6.56
N VAL A 60 11.44 -15.24 -7.82
CA VAL A 60 12.27 -16.40 -8.20
C VAL A 60 13.75 -16.13 -7.89
N LEU A 61 14.29 -15.03 -8.38
CA LEU A 61 15.72 -14.70 -8.19
C LEU A 61 16.07 -14.45 -6.73
N GLY A 62 15.20 -13.77 -5.98
CA GLY A 62 15.41 -13.47 -4.56
C GLY A 62 15.34 -14.71 -3.67
N ASN A 63 14.61 -15.76 -4.07
CA ASN A 63 14.54 -17.02 -3.33
C ASN A 63 15.59 -18.06 -3.77
N LEU A 64 15.95 -18.09 -5.07
CA LEU A 64 16.92 -19.05 -5.59
C LEU A 64 18.37 -18.63 -5.35
N SER A 65 18.68 -17.34 -5.25
CA SER A 65 20.04 -16.83 -5.13
C SER A 65 20.23 -15.98 -3.86
N PRO A 66 20.91 -16.51 -2.82
CA PRO A 66 21.28 -15.74 -1.64
C PRO A 66 22.13 -14.50 -1.98
N PHE A 67 22.95 -14.56 -3.04
CA PHE A 67 23.74 -13.45 -3.53
C PHE A 67 22.84 -12.30 -4.02
N ILE A 68 21.86 -12.60 -4.87
CA ILE A 68 20.92 -11.59 -5.41
C ILE A 68 20.07 -11.02 -4.26
N ARG A 69 19.62 -11.86 -3.35
CA ARG A 69 18.90 -11.41 -2.16
C ARG A 69 19.74 -10.45 -1.32
N GLY A 70 20.99 -10.80 -1.06
CA GLY A 70 21.94 -9.97 -0.31
C GLY A 70 22.24 -8.63 -0.98
N LEU A 71 22.17 -8.56 -2.31
CA LEU A 71 22.32 -7.34 -3.08
C LEU A 71 21.07 -6.46 -3.06
N LEU A 72 19.89 -7.07 -3.21
CA LEU A 72 18.63 -6.34 -3.37
C LEU A 72 18.03 -5.87 -2.04
N VAL A 73 18.11 -6.66 -0.98
CA VAL A 73 17.49 -6.34 0.32
C VAL A 73 18.02 -5.03 0.92
N PRO A 74 19.34 -4.74 0.95
CA PRO A 74 19.82 -3.45 1.42
C PRO A 74 19.38 -2.26 0.55
N GLY A 75 19.09 -2.52 -0.74
CA GLY A 75 18.59 -1.53 -1.69
C GLY A 75 17.15 -1.09 -1.45
N ILE A 76 16.35 -1.82 -0.66
CA ILE A 76 14.93 -1.53 -0.44
C ILE A 76 14.74 -0.13 0.15
N ASN A 77 15.43 0.21 1.23
CA ASN A 77 15.28 1.49 1.90
C ASN A 77 15.67 2.70 1.02
N PRO A 78 16.83 2.71 0.34
CA PRO A 78 17.15 3.77 -0.62
C PRO A 78 16.13 3.87 -1.76
N CYS A 79 15.68 2.74 -2.31
CA CYS A 79 14.66 2.74 -3.36
C CYS A 79 13.32 3.31 -2.88
N ILE A 80 12.90 3.03 -1.64
CA ILE A 80 11.68 3.61 -1.06
C ILE A 80 11.79 5.14 -1.00
N ALA A 81 12.95 5.68 -0.60
CA ALA A 81 13.17 7.12 -0.55
C ALA A 81 13.09 7.75 -1.95
N VAL A 82 13.73 7.13 -2.95
CA VAL A 82 13.69 7.59 -4.35
C VAL A 82 12.27 7.54 -4.91
N VAL A 83 11.54 6.45 -4.67
CA VAL A 83 10.13 6.31 -5.10
C VAL A 83 9.26 7.34 -4.40
N GLY A 84 9.45 7.55 -3.10
CA GLY A 84 8.71 8.57 -2.33
C GLY A 84 8.94 9.97 -2.87
N PHE A 85 10.19 10.31 -3.20
CA PHE A 85 10.53 11.60 -3.81
C PHE A 85 9.92 11.74 -5.21
N ALA A 86 10.03 10.72 -6.06
CA ALA A 86 9.45 10.74 -7.41
C ALA A 86 7.92 10.89 -7.37
N LEU A 87 7.23 10.20 -6.46
CA LEU A 87 5.80 10.35 -6.25
C LEU A 87 5.45 11.76 -5.75
N GLY A 88 6.25 12.32 -4.83
CA GLY A 88 6.08 13.68 -4.33
C GLY A 88 6.23 14.74 -5.42
N CYS A 89 7.18 14.58 -6.34
CA CYS A 89 7.34 15.47 -7.50
C CYS A 89 6.12 15.49 -8.44
N GLY A 90 5.35 14.39 -8.48
CA GLY A 90 4.10 14.31 -9.25
C GLY A 90 2.89 14.94 -8.55
N MET A 91 3.03 15.37 -7.30
CA MET A 91 1.97 15.99 -6.51
C MET A 91 2.08 17.51 -6.58
N SER A 92 0.99 18.18 -6.95
CA SER A 92 0.88 19.64 -6.89
C SER A 92 -0.21 20.04 -5.88
N VAL A 93 -0.08 21.24 -5.30
CA VAL A 93 -1.12 21.81 -4.42
C VAL A 93 -2.44 21.98 -5.18
N GLU A 94 -2.36 22.29 -6.47
CA GLU A 94 -3.51 22.40 -7.36
C GLU A 94 -4.22 21.05 -7.51
N ASN A 95 -3.47 19.95 -7.67
CA ASN A 95 -4.04 18.59 -7.72
C ASN A 95 -4.71 18.20 -6.40
N LEU A 96 -4.16 18.63 -5.26
CA LEU A 96 -4.80 18.43 -3.96
C LEU A 96 -6.15 19.14 -3.86
N ILE A 97 -6.22 20.39 -4.33
CA ILE A 97 -7.46 21.17 -4.32
C ILE A 97 -8.48 20.58 -5.29
N THR A 98 -8.05 20.25 -6.51
CA THR A 98 -8.90 19.68 -7.57
C THR A 98 -9.42 18.28 -7.21
N GLY A 99 -8.58 17.44 -6.60
CA GLY A 99 -8.94 16.12 -6.10
C GLY A 99 -9.79 16.12 -4.82
N GLY A 100 -9.91 17.27 -4.17
CA GLY A 100 -10.44 17.56 -2.84
C GLY A 100 -11.53 16.63 -2.31
N PRO A 101 -12.83 16.84 -2.62
CA PRO A 101 -13.90 16.04 -2.02
C PRO A 101 -13.81 14.54 -2.32
N SER A 102 -13.48 14.19 -3.57
CA SER A 102 -13.35 12.78 -4.00
C SER A 102 -12.12 12.12 -3.39
N GLY A 103 -11.00 12.84 -3.27
CA GLY A 103 -9.80 12.35 -2.60
C GLY A 103 -10.00 12.14 -1.10
N ILE A 104 -10.75 13.05 -0.44
CA ILE A 104 -11.15 12.87 0.98
C ILE A 104 -12.03 11.63 1.13
N LEU A 105 -13.01 11.44 0.24
CA LEU A 105 -13.87 10.25 0.26
C LEU A 105 -13.05 8.97 0.11
N LEU A 106 -12.10 8.93 -0.82
CA LEU A 106 -11.19 7.79 -0.99
C LEU A 106 -10.35 7.53 0.27
N ALA A 107 -9.83 8.58 0.90
CA ALA A 107 -9.09 8.45 2.15
C ALA A 107 -9.96 7.88 3.27
N VAL A 108 -11.18 8.38 3.43
CA VAL A 108 -12.14 7.88 4.43
C VAL A 108 -12.47 6.41 4.18
N LEU A 109 -12.77 6.02 2.95
CA LEU A 109 -13.00 4.62 2.58
C LEU A 109 -11.80 3.73 2.88
N CYS A 110 -10.58 4.20 2.59
CA CYS A 110 -9.36 3.47 2.90
C CYS A 110 -9.17 3.27 4.41
N ILE A 111 -9.45 4.29 5.21
CA ILE A 111 -9.36 4.22 6.68
C ILE A 111 -10.43 3.28 7.23
N ILE A 112 -11.67 3.36 6.75
CA ILE A 112 -12.76 2.46 7.17
C ILE A 112 -12.40 1.01 6.86
N THR A 113 -11.93 0.71 5.65
CA THR A 113 -11.49 -0.64 5.28
C THR A 113 -10.32 -1.10 6.13
N GLY A 114 -9.36 -0.22 6.44
CA GLY A 114 -8.26 -0.51 7.36
C GLY A 114 -8.73 -0.85 8.78
N ILE A 115 -9.74 -0.16 9.29
CA ILE A 115 -10.34 -0.48 10.59
C ILE A 115 -11.08 -1.82 10.54
N LEU A 116 -11.84 -2.09 9.49
CA LEU A 116 -12.53 -3.37 9.32
C LEU A 116 -11.55 -4.54 9.24
N THR A 117 -10.48 -4.41 8.45
CA THR A 117 -9.42 -5.44 8.36
C THR A 117 -8.67 -5.60 9.69
N MET A 118 -8.45 -4.51 10.44
CA MET A 118 -7.90 -4.57 11.80
C MET A 118 -8.79 -5.39 12.74
N LEU A 119 -10.11 -5.25 12.66
CA LEU A 119 -11.03 -6.04 13.48
C LEU A 119 -10.94 -7.53 13.11
N VAL A 120 -10.90 -7.85 11.81
CA VAL A 120 -10.73 -9.23 11.34
C VAL A 120 -9.38 -9.81 11.79
N GLU A 121 -8.29 -9.06 11.64
CA GLU A 121 -6.96 -9.48 12.09
C GLU A 121 -6.97 -9.81 13.58
N ARG A 122 -7.61 -8.98 14.40
CA ARG A 122 -7.75 -9.22 15.85
C ARG A 122 -8.60 -10.43 16.19
N LEU A 123 -9.66 -10.68 15.45
CA LEU A 123 -10.48 -11.89 15.62
C LEU A 123 -9.70 -13.16 15.30
N LEU A 124 -8.72 -13.07 14.39
CA LEU A 124 -7.81 -14.16 14.03
C LEU A 124 -6.59 -14.28 14.97
N GLY A 125 -6.53 -13.48 16.03
CA GLY A 125 -5.43 -13.51 17.02
C GLY A 125 -4.25 -12.60 16.70
N GLY A 126 -4.34 -11.78 15.66
CA GLY A 126 -3.30 -10.80 15.30
C GLY A 126 -3.32 -9.54 16.15
N SER A 127 -2.29 -8.71 15.99
CA SER A 127 -2.13 -7.44 16.72
C SER A 127 -3.09 -6.35 16.23
N GLY A 128 -3.50 -6.38 14.98
CA GLY A 128 -4.23 -5.34 14.25
C GLY A 128 -3.33 -4.23 13.70
N LYS A 129 -2.03 -4.27 13.97
CA LYS A 129 -1.08 -3.25 13.53
C LYS A 129 -0.81 -3.31 12.02
N ALA A 130 -0.68 -4.52 11.49
CA ALA A 130 -0.46 -4.74 10.06
C ALA A 130 -1.63 -4.22 9.21
N SER A 131 -2.85 -4.49 9.63
CA SER A 131 -4.05 -3.97 8.94
C SER A 131 -4.13 -2.45 8.97
N LEU A 132 -3.85 -1.80 10.11
CA LEU A 132 -3.81 -0.34 10.16
C LEU A 132 -2.66 0.25 9.35
N ALA A 133 -1.50 -0.40 9.34
CA ALA A 133 -0.38 0.00 8.49
C ALA A 133 -0.71 -0.11 6.99
N SER A 134 -1.61 -1.03 6.61
CA SER A 134 -2.08 -1.17 5.23
C SER A 134 -3.15 -0.16 4.83
N ALA A 135 -3.73 0.58 5.78
CA ALA A 135 -4.75 1.61 5.56
C ALA A 135 -4.18 2.87 4.89
N THR A 136 -3.44 2.70 3.82
CA THR A 136 -2.79 3.78 3.07
C THR A 136 -2.87 3.53 1.58
N ILE A 137 -3.06 4.62 0.82
CA ILE A 137 -3.00 4.63 -0.64
C ILE A 137 -1.57 4.94 -1.13
N ALA A 138 -0.66 5.33 -0.22
CA ALA A 138 0.72 5.67 -0.56
C ALA A 138 1.52 4.44 -1.02
N GLY A 139 1.70 4.32 -2.32
CA GLY A 139 2.42 3.22 -2.94
C GLY A 139 2.06 3.03 -4.40
N THR A 140 1.96 1.78 -4.82
CA THR A 140 1.71 1.38 -6.22
C THR A 140 0.34 1.81 -6.77
N ALA A 141 -0.63 2.12 -5.92
CA ALA A 141 -1.94 2.59 -6.34
C ALA A 141 -1.88 3.86 -7.21
N THR A 142 -0.91 4.74 -6.97
CA THR A 142 -0.73 5.99 -7.73
C THR A 142 -0.27 5.76 -9.18
N THR A 143 0.28 4.59 -9.49
CA THR A 143 0.70 4.23 -10.84
C THR A 143 -0.40 3.51 -11.63
N THR A 144 -1.44 3.05 -10.97
CA THR A 144 -2.50 2.24 -11.56
C THR A 144 -3.29 2.98 -12.66
N PRO A 145 -3.70 4.25 -12.51
CA PRO A 145 -4.46 4.93 -13.58
C PRO A 145 -3.68 5.01 -14.89
N ALA A 146 -2.39 5.34 -14.82
CA ALA A 146 -1.54 5.40 -16.00
C ALA A 146 -1.32 4.00 -16.62
N ALA A 147 -1.16 2.97 -15.80
CA ALA A 147 -1.00 1.60 -16.25
C ALA A 147 -2.25 1.08 -16.96
N VAL A 148 -3.44 1.36 -16.42
CA VAL A 148 -4.71 0.98 -17.06
C VAL A 148 -4.89 1.72 -18.38
N ALA A 149 -4.65 3.04 -18.42
CA ALA A 149 -4.76 3.85 -19.64
C ALA A 149 -3.78 3.42 -20.74
N SER A 150 -2.64 2.84 -20.38
CA SER A 150 -1.67 2.34 -21.37
C SER A 150 -2.19 1.12 -22.15
N VAL A 151 -3.18 0.40 -21.62
CA VAL A 151 -3.71 -0.84 -22.22
C VAL A 151 -5.16 -0.69 -22.66
N ASP A 152 -5.87 0.31 -22.19
CA ASP A 152 -7.25 0.60 -22.59
C ASP A 152 -7.42 2.08 -22.98
N PRO A 153 -7.61 2.36 -24.30
CA PRO A 153 -7.73 3.74 -24.81
C PRO A 153 -9.00 4.47 -24.34
N THR A 154 -9.97 3.79 -23.74
CA THR A 154 -11.19 4.43 -23.21
C THR A 154 -10.85 5.31 -21.99
N TYR A 155 -9.76 5.02 -21.31
CA TYR A 155 -9.24 5.84 -20.22
C TYR A 155 -8.38 7.01 -20.76
N THR A 156 -9.06 8.09 -21.10
CA THR A 156 -8.43 9.29 -21.67
C THR A 156 -7.43 9.93 -20.70
N ALA A 157 -6.52 10.74 -21.24
CA ALA A 157 -5.56 11.52 -20.42
C ALA A 157 -6.25 12.37 -19.34
N GLN A 158 -7.44 12.90 -19.62
CA GLN A 158 -8.22 13.67 -18.66
C GLN A 158 -8.72 12.79 -17.49
N VAL A 159 -9.19 11.59 -17.78
CA VAL A 159 -9.62 10.63 -16.74
C VAL A 159 -8.45 10.24 -15.85
N VAL A 160 -7.28 9.99 -16.43
CA VAL A 160 -6.04 9.69 -15.69
C VAL A 160 -5.62 10.87 -14.82
N ALA A 161 -5.66 12.09 -15.35
CA ALA A 161 -5.31 13.29 -14.59
C ALA A 161 -6.24 13.51 -13.39
N ASN A 162 -7.55 13.34 -13.58
CA ASN A 162 -8.54 13.44 -12.50
C ASN A 162 -8.33 12.35 -11.43
N ALA A 163 -8.10 11.09 -11.85
CA ALA A 163 -7.82 9.99 -10.93
C ALA A 163 -6.53 10.23 -10.12
N ASN A 164 -5.47 10.72 -10.77
CA ASN A 164 -4.22 11.05 -10.09
C ASN A 164 -4.39 12.20 -9.09
N ALA A 165 -5.20 13.22 -9.40
CA ALA A 165 -5.51 14.32 -8.49
C ALA A 165 -6.23 13.80 -7.22
N GLN A 166 -7.23 12.92 -7.39
CA GLN A 166 -7.96 12.30 -6.28
C GLN A 166 -7.06 11.40 -5.43
N LEU A 167 -6.23 10.59 -6.07
CA LEU A 167 -5.26 9.73 -5.39
C LEU A 167 -4.22 10.55 -4.63
N ALA A 168 -3.71 11.65 -5.20
CA ALA A 168 -2.75 12.52 -4.53
C ALA A 168 -3.31 13.10 -3.23
N ALA A 169 -4.55 13.60 -3.24
CA ALA A 169 -5.22 14.07 -2.03
C ALA A 169 -5.40 12.96 -1.00
N ALA A 170 -5.86 11.78 -1.41
CA ALA A 170 -6.05 10.63 -0.54
C ALA A 170 -4.73 10.09 0.03
N VAL A 171 -3.64 10.10 -0.75
CA VAL A 171 -2.29 9.71 -0.30
C VAL A 171 -1.82 10.59 0.85
N VAL A 172 -1.93 11.91 0.73
CA VAL A 172 -1.50 12.84 1.80
C VAL A 172 -2.23 12.56 3.09
N ILE A 173 -3.56 12.42 3.03
CA ILE A 173 -4.38 12.14 4.22
C ILE A 173 -3.99 10.79 4.84
N THR A 174 -3.98 9.73 4.06
CA THR A 174 -3.71 8.38 4.57
C THR A 174 -2.26 8.19 5.01
N ALA A 175 -1.30 8.90 4.40
CA ALA A 175 0.11 8.87 4.82
C ALA A 175 0.34 9.48 6.21
N LEU A 176 -0.50 10.41 6.63
CA LEU A 176 -0.46 10.98 7.98
C LEU A 176 -1.26 10.12 8.97
N VAL A 177 -2.42 9.64 8.55
CA VAL A 177 -3.36 8.93 9.42
C VAL A 177 -2.89 7.51 9.75
N ALA A 178 -2.40 6.75 8.77
CA ALA A 178 -2.02 5.35 8.99
C ALA A 178 -0.90 5.17 10.03
N PRO A 179 0.24 5.91 9.99
CA PRO A 179 1.25 5.82 11.04
C PRO A 179 0.73 6.27 12.41
N ALA A 180 -0.09 7.34 12.45
CA ALA A 180 -0.65 7.85 13.69
C ALA A 180 -1.56 6.83 14.39
N PHE A 181 -2.46 6.19 13.64
CA PHE A 181 -3.32 5.14 14.18
C PHE A 181 -2.55 3.89 14.57
N THR A 182 -1.58 3.45 13.78
CA THR A 182 -0.76 2.27 14.11
C THR A 182 0.07 2.53 15.38
N GLY A 183 0.71 3.68 15.49
CA GLY A 183 1.47 4.07 16.68
C GLY A 183 0.60 4.24 17.92
N TRP A 184 -0.62 4.78 17.78
CA TRP A 184 -1.59 4.83 18.88
C TRP A 184 -1.99 3.44 19.34
N LEU A 185 -2.26 2.53 18.42
CA LEU A 185 -2.61 1.14 18.72
C LEU A 185 -1.46 0.41 19.42
N ASP A 186 -0.22 0.58 18.95
CA ASP A 186 0.97 -0.01 19.56
C ASP A 186 1.13 0.42 21.02
N LYS A 187 1.02 1.72 21.29
CA LYS A 187 1.06 2.26 22.65
C LYS A 187 -0.03 1.68 23.55
N LYS A 188 -1.25 1.51 23.01
CA LYS A 188 -2.38 0.93 23.76
C LYS A 188 -2.15 -0.55 24.10
N LEU A 189 -1.56 -1.31 23.18
CA LEU A 189 -1.24 -2.72 23.39
C LEU A 189 -0.11 -2.89 24.42
N LYS A 190 0.94 -2.08 24.36
CA LYS A 190 2.04 -2.10 25.33
C LYS A 190 1.52 -1.82 26.74
N LYS A 191 0.73 -0.75 26.91
CA LYS A 191 0.14 -0.40 28.22
C LYS A 191 -0.75 -1.53 28.78
N LYS A 192 -1.46 -2.27 27.92
CA LYS A 192 -2.28 -3.41 28.36
C LYS A 192 -1.40 -4.56 28.86
N ASN A 193 -0.30 -4.86 28.17
CA ASN A 193 0.63 -5.93 28.55
C ASN A 193 1.36 -5.60 29.86
N ASP A 194 1.79 -4.35 30.05
CA ASP A 194 2.43 -3.91 31.30
C ASP A 194 1.49 -4.05 32.49
N ASN A 195 0.22 -3.71 32.33
CA ASN A 195 -0.80 -3.86 33.40
C ASN A 195 -1.08 -5.33 33.74
N ILE A 196 -1.00 -6.26 32.78
CA ILE A 196 -1.17 -7.70 33.05
C ILE A 196 0.01 -8.23 33.83
N HIS A 197 1.26 -7.90 33.42
CA HIS A 197 2.45 -8.35 34.12
C HIS A 197 2.60 -7.76 35.54
N SER A 198 2.08 -6.57 35.79
CA SER A 198 2.06 -6.01 37.16
C SER A 198 1.02 -6.70 38.05
N ALA A 199 -0.11 -7.17 37.50
CA ALA A 199 -1.14 -7.89 38.24
C ALA A 199 -0.77 -9.36 38.55
N ASP A 200 0.09 -9.97 37.72
CA ASP A 200 0.58 -11.35 37.94
C ASP A 200 1.70 -11.42 38.99
N ASN A 201 2.27 -10.28 39.41
CA ASN A 201 3.35 -10.17 40.41
C ASN A 201 2.87 -9.71 41.79
N GLU A 202 1.58 -9.46 42.00
CA GLU A 202 0.93 -9.21 43.30
C GLU A 202 0.19 -10.46 43.79
#